data_f6ec6f046aef7b6dd299d42872ea688d
#
_entry.id   f6ec6f046aef7b6dd299d42872ea688d
#
_cell.length_a   1.000
_cell.length_b   1.000
_cell.length_c   1.000
_cell.angle_alpha   90.00
_cell.angle_beta   90.00
_cell.angle_gamma   90.00
#
_symmetry.space_group_name_H-M   'P 1'
#
loop_
_entity.id
_entity.type
_entity.pdbx_description
1 polymer ?
#
loop_
_entity_poly.entity_id
_entity_poly.type
_entity_poly.pdbx_seq_one_letter_code
_entity_poly.pdbx_strand_id
1 'polypeptide(L)'
;NKLENKSSNVIAVIGDGAMSAGMAYEAMNNAGASKTKMIVILNDNDMSIAKPVGAMRTYLAKLLTGKIYFSFRETIKLITSAFSKRFSAKAGKAEDFLRSAVTGGTMFNSLGFYYVGPIDGHDLSSLVPILINARDSNHEGPIMIHLKTQKGKGYTYAEKAKDHYHGVSKFNVDTGEQAKSGSNLPSYTKVFANTLVKHAKRDSKIVGITAAMPGGTGMDIFGKEFPKRMYDVG
;
A
#
# COMPACT_ATOMS: atom_id res chain seq x y z
N ASN A 1 -24.36 -3.65 4.36
CA ASN A 1 -24.81 -5.05 4.36
C ASN A 1 -25.61 -5.42 5.62
N LYS A 2 -25.08 -5.15 6.84
CA LYS A 2 -25.83 -5.43 8.09
C LYS A 2 -27.16 -4.69 8.16
N LEU A 3 -27.22 -3.43 7.72
CA LEU A 3 -28.43 -2.61 7.71
C LEU A 3 -29.50 -3.10 6.72
N GLU A 4 -29.08 -3.75 5.65
CA GLU A 4 -29.97 -4.18 4.57
C GLU A 4 -30.14 -5.71 4.51
N ASN A 5 -29.62 -6.46 5.50
CA ASN A 5 -29.61 -7.93 5.53
C ASN A 5 -29.08 -8.57 4.24
N LYS A 6 -28.09 -7.93 3.60
CA LYS A 6 -27.44 -8.45 2.38
C LYS A 6 -26.21 -9.30 2.73
N SER A 7 -26.03 -10.38 2.00
CA SER A 7 -24.88 -11.30 2.13
C SER A 7 -23.68 -10.98 1.24
N SER A 8 -23.62 -9.76 0.65
CA SER A 8 -22.54 -9.37 -0.24
C SER A 8 -21.20 -9.20 0.50
N ASN A 9 -20.10 -9.56 -0.17
CA ASN A 9 -18.76 -9.35 0.37
C ASN A 9 -18.34 -7.89 0.18
N VAL A 10 -17.61 -7.35 1.15
CA VAL A 10 -17.01 -6.01 1.08
C VAL A 10 -15.50 -6.17 1.00
N ILE A 11 -14.92 -5.60 -0.06
CA ILE A 11 -13.47 -5.65 -0.30
C ILE A 11 -12.97 -4.21 -0.42
N ALA A 12 -11.98 -3.85 0.40
CA ALA A 12 -11.25 -2.59 0.30
C ALA A 12 -9.83 -2.86 -0.21
N VAL A 13 -9.39 -2.12 -1.23
CA VAL A 13 -8.01 -2.18 -1.72
C VAL A 13 -7.32 -0.87 -1.34
N ILE A 14 -6.18 -0.97 -0.66
CA ILE A 14 -5.41 0.18 -0.20
C ILE A 14 -3.94 0.02 -0.57
N GLY A 15 -3.30 1.08 -1.05
CA GLY A 15 -1.86 1.10 -1.27
C GLY A 15 -1.06 1.32 0.01
N ASP A 16 0.20 0.90 0.03
CA ASP A 16 1.13 1.06 1.14
C ASP A 16 1.32 2.53 1.56
N GLY A 17 1.41 3.45 0.59
CA GLY A 17 1.49 4.88 0.87
C GLY A 17 0.24 5.42 1.59
N ALA A 18 -0.96 5.01 1.16
CA ALA A 18 -2.21 5.42 1.79
C ALA A 18 -2.41 4.79 3.18
N MET A 19 -1.78 3.64 3.45
CA MET A 19 -1.83 2.98 4.76
C MET A 19 -1.16 3.81 5.87
N SER A 20 -0.30 4.76 5.54
CA SER A 20 0.33 5.66 6.51
C SER A 20 -0.59 6.81 6.97
N ALA A 21 -1.70 7.06 6.28
CA ALA A 21 -2.64 8.13 6.60
C ALA A 21 -3.47 7.82 7.87
N GLY A 22 -3.75 8.83 8.68
CA GLY A 22 -4.50 8.69 9.94
C GLY A 22 -5.87 8.03 9.75
N MET A 23 -6.56 8.36 8.66
CA MET A 23 -7.86 7.79 8.33
C MET A 23 -7.83 6.26 8.16
N ALA A 24 -6.70 5.69 7.67
CA ALA A 24 -6.54 4.24 7.58
C ALA A 24 -6.49 3.58 8.96
N TYR A 25 -5.82 4.22 9.93
CA TYR A 25 -5.76 3.73 11.32
C TYR A 25 -7.12 3.80 12.00
N GLU A 26 -7.87 4.88 11.82
CA GLU A 26 -9.22 5.03 12.35
C GLU A 26 -10.15 3.95 11.79
N ALA A 27 -10.09 3.70 10.47
CA ALA A 27 -10.87 2.67 9.81
C ALA A 27 -10.51 1.26 10.32
N MET A 28 -9.21 0.96 10.47
CA MET A 28 -8.76 -0.33 11.01
C MET A 28 -9.20 -0.51 12.47
N ASN A 29 -9.04 0.50 13.30
CA ASN A 29 -9.47 0.45 14.70
C ASN A 29 -10.97 0.15 14.81
N ASN A 30 -11.79 0.83 14.02
CA ASN A 30 -13.24 0.62 14.02
C ASN A 30 -13.63 -0.76 13.45
N ALA A 31 -13.00 -1.20 12.34
CA ALA A 31 -13.31 -2.49 11.74
C ALA A 31 -12.98 -3.67 12.65
N GLY A 32 -11.83 -3.61 13.34
CA GLY A 32 -11.44 -4.63 14.31
C GLY A 32 -12.35 -4.67 15.53
N ALA A 33 -12.65 -3.51 16.13
CA ALA A 33 -13.52 -3.41 17.30
C ALA A 33 -14.96 -3.90 17.01
N SER A 34 -15.50 -3.57 15.84
CA SER A 34 -16.84 -3.97 15.41
C SER A 34 -16.91 -5.39 14.88
N LYS A 35 -15.77 -6.10 14.74
CA LYS A 35 -15.64 -7.42 14.12
C LYS A 35 -16.37 -7.48 12.77
N THR A 36 -16.24 -6.43 11.99
CA THR A 36 -16.90 -6.33 10.68
C THR A 36 -16.23 -7.28 9.70
N LYS A 37 -16.99 -8.24 9.15
CA LYS A 37 -16.49 -9.12 8.08
C LYS A 37 -16.23 -8.29 6.82
N MET A 38 -14.97 -8.06 6.54
CA MET A 38 -14.50 -7.40 5.31
C MET A 38 -13.10 -7.93 4.93
N ILE A 39 -12.79 -7.86 3.66
CA ILE A 39 -11.47 -8.19 3.15
C ILE A 39 -10.75 -6.89 2.81
N VAL A 40 -9.59 -6.67 3.41
CA VAL A 40 -8.71 -5.53 3.08
C VAL A 40 -7.51 -6.07 2.34
N ILE A 41 -7.28 -5.60 1.13
CA ILE A 41 -6.11 -5.94 0.31
C ILE A 41 -5.13 -4.79 0.42
N LEU A 42 -4.00 -5.02 1.11
CA LEU A 42 -2.88 -4.10 1.14
C LEU A 42 -2.00 -4.38 -0.08
N ASN A 43 -2.01 -3.47 -1.05
CA ASN A 43 -1.19 -3.53 -2.25
C ASN A 43 0.12 -2.78 -2.01
N ASP A 44 1.13 -3.52 -1.53
CA ASP A 44 2.46 -3.01 -1.25
C ASP A 44 3.35 -3.15 -2.48
N ASN A 45 3.59 -2.02 -3.16
CA ASN A 45 4.41 -1.98 -4.37
C ASN A 45 5.70 -1.16 -4.19
N ASP A 46 6.01 -0.72 -2.96
CA ASP A 46 7.17 0.10 -2.59
C ASP A 46 7.35 1.34 -3.50
N MET A 47 6.24 1.79 -4.13
CA MET A 47 6.23 2.92 -5.04
C MET A 47 5.64 4.15 -4.36
N SER A 48 6.47 5.19 -4.22
CA SER A 48 6.05 6.50 -3.77
C SER A 48 6.58 7.57 -4.73
N ILE A 49 5.79 8.62 -5.00
CA ILE A 49 6.18 9.77 -5.83
C ILE A 49 7.35 10.53 -5.18
N ALA A 50 7.37 10.60 -3.86
CA ALA A 50 8.47 11.11 -3.05
C ALA A 50 9.09 9.98 -2.22
N LYS A 51 10.25 10.24 -1.59
CA LYS A 51 10.83 9.27 -0.65
C LYS A 51 9.81 9.02 0.48
N PRO A 52 9.35 7.79 0.65
CA PRO A 52 8.37 7.48 1.68
C PRO A 52 8.92 7.82 3.06
N VAL A 53 8.12 8.48 3.88
CA VAL A 53 8.45 8.87 5.25
C VAL A 53 7.58 8.10 6.26
N GLY A 54 8.02 8.08 7.51
CA GLY A 54 7.26 7.52 8.61
C GLY A 54 7.60 6.07 8.98
N ALA A 55 7.17 5.70 10.18
CA ALA A 55 7.47 4.41 10.79
C ALA A 55 6.73 3.25 10.12
N MET A 56 5.56 3.50 9.52
CA MET A 56 4.76 2.48 8.84
C MET A 56 5.53 1.83 7.69
N ARG A 57 6.20 2.63 6.85
CA ARG A 57 7.05 2.09 5.79
C ARG A 57 8.12 1.15 6.32
N THR A 58 8.82 1.59 7.39
CA THR A 58 9.86 0.76 8.02
C THR A 58 9.27 -0.54 8.56
N TYR A 59 8.06 -0.47 9.10
CA TYR A 59 7.33 -1.65 9.58
C TYR A 59 6.97 -2.60 8.44
N LEU A 60 6.36 -2.11 7.34
CA LEU A 60 6.03 -2.92 6.17
C LEU A 60 7.29 -3.54 5.53
N ALA A 61 8.37 -2.77 5.38
CA ALA A 61 9.64 -3.27 4.88
C ALA A 61 10.20 -4.41 5.75
N LYS A 62 10.09 -4.33 7.08
CA LYS A 62 10.47 -5.42 7.99
C LYS A 62 9.62 -6.67 7.80
N LEU A 63 8.33 -6.53 7.53
CA LEU A 63 7.45 -7.66 7.21
C LEU A 63 7.89 -8.35 5.92
N LEU A 64 8.34 -7.59 4.90
CA LEU A 64 8.80 -8.13 3.62
C LEU A 64 10.19 -8.79 3.70
N THR A 65 11.08 -8.29 4.56
CA THR A 65 12.49 -8.73 4.66
C THR A 65 12.75 -9.76 5.75
N GLY A 66 11.80 -9.99 6.66
CA GLY A 66 11.94 -10.94 7.76
C GLY A 66 12.10 -12.38 7.26
N LYS A 67 12.77 -13.23 8.06
CA LYS A 67 12.91 -14.70 7.81
C LYS A 67 11.57 -15.40 7.57
N ILE A 68 10.49 -14.77 7.94
CA ILE A 68 9.10 -15.16 7.76
C ILE A 68 8.74 -15.28 6.27
N TYR A 69 9.27 -14.41 5.39
CA TYR A 69 9.01 -14.46 3.95
C TYR A 69 9.47 -15.78 3.29
N PHE A 70 10.62 -16.30 3.70
CA PHE A 70 11.17 -17.55 3.14
C PHE A 70 10.46 -18.80 3.68
N SER A 71 10.02 -18.78 4.94
CA SER A 71 9.27 -19.90 5.55
C SER A 71 7.85 -19.99 4.98
N PHE A 72 7.25 -18.86 4.61
CA PHE A 72 5.86 -18.79 4.15
C PHE A 72 5.64 -19.45 2.78
N ARG A 73 6.60 -19.39 1.88
CA ARG A 73 6.52 -20.03 0.55
C ARG A 73 6.42 -21.56 0.67
N GLU A 74 7.07 -22.15 1.65
CA GLU A 74 6.97 -23.58 1.94
C GLU A 74 5.69 -23.92 2.71
N THR A 75 5.29 -23.05 3.65
CA THR A 75 4.07 -23.21 4.44
C THR A 75 2.79 -23.06 3.63
N ILE A 76 2.75 -22.18 2.62
CA ILE A 76 1.60 -22.08 1.68
C ILE A 76 1.43 -23.38 0.90
N LYS A 77 2.50 -24.03 0.45
CA LYS A 77 2.42 -25.36 -0.19
C LYS A 77 1.85 -26.42 0.74
N LEU A 78 2.20 -26.37 2.01
CA LEU A 78 1.68 -27.26 3.04
C LEU A 78 0.22 -26.96 3.41
N ILE A 79 -0.17 -25.69 3.51
CA ILE A 79 -1.54 -25.27 3.83
C ILE A 79 -2.51 -25.60 2.69
N THR A 80 -2.13 -25.37 1.43
CA THR A 80 -2.97 -25.74 0.27
C THR A 80 -3.16 -27.25 0.16
N SER A 81 -2.20 -28.06 0.61
CA SER A 81 -2.31 -29.52 0.65
C SER A 81 -3.06 -30.06 1.89
N ALA A 82 -3.01 -29.35 3.02
CA ALA A 82 -3.64 -29.75 4.28
C ALA A 82 -5.11 -29.30 4.41
N PHE A 83 -5.55 -28.26 3.70
CA PHE A 83 -6.93 -27.76 3.74
C PHE A 83 -7.95 -28.70 3.05
N SER A 84 -7.49 -29.78 2.42
CA SER A 84 -8.36 -30.78 1.78
C SER A 84 -9.07 -31.73 2.75
N LYS A 85 -8.74 -31.78 4.03
CA LYS A 85 -9.38 -32.73 4.97
C LYS A 85 -9.49 -32.18 6.40
N ARG A 86 -10.74 -31.91 6.79
CA ARG A 86 -11.30 -31.88 8.16
C ARG A 86 -10.40 -31.37 9.29
N PHE A 87 -10.60 -30.13 9.70
CA PHE A 87 -10.24 -29.70 11.05
C PHE A 87 -11.44 -29.12 11.80
N SER A 88 -11.69 -29.64 13.00
CA SER A 88 -12.79 -29.26 13.86
C SER A 88 -12.50 -27.94 14.61
N ALA A 89 -13.56 -27.22 15.00
CA ALA A 89 -13.55 -25.89 15.61
C ALA A 89 -12.71 -25.72 16.91
N LYS A 90 -12.15 -26.80 17.48
CA LYS A 90 -11.26 -26.72 18.66
C LYS A 90 -9.78 -26.50 18.31
N ALA A 91 -9.37 -26.73 17.07
CA ALA A 91 -7.98 -26.52 16.64
C ALA A 91 -7.66 -25.04 16.34
N GLY A 92 -8.67 -24.20 16.07
CA GLY A 92 -8.49 -22.82 15.64
C GLY A 92 -7.67 -21.94 16.61
N LYS A 93 -7.92 -22.02 17.91
CA LYS A 93 -7.19 -21.19 18.90
C LYS A 93 -5.71 -21.57 19.04
N ALA A 94 -5.36 -22.85 18.92
CA ALA A 94 -3.99 -23.32 18.96
C ALA A 94 -3.26 -22.98 17.64
N GLU A 95 -3.96 -23.03 16.52
CA GLU A 95 -3.47 -22.64 15.20
C GLU A 95 -3.24 -21.13 15.11
N ASP A 96 -4.14 -20.31 15.63
CA ASP A 96 -3.99 -18.84 15.70
C ASP A 96 -2.81 -18.45 16.60
N PHE A 97 -2.60 -19.15 17.71
CA PHE A 97 -1.44 -18.92 18.60
C PHE A 97 -0.12 -19.33 17.94
N LEU A 98 -0.04 -20.50 17.32
CA LEU A 98 1.15 -20.96 16.59
C LEU A 98 1.43 -20.03 15.39
N ARG A 99 0.40 -19.59 14.69
CA ARG A 99 0.52 -18.68 13.57
C ARG A 99 0.99 -17.29 14.00
N SER A 100 0.46 -16.73 15.09
CA SER A 100 0.93 -15.45 15.64
C SER A 100 2.36 -15.54 16.18
N ALA A 101 2.76 -16.69 16.72
CA ALA A 101 4.14 -16.94 17.14
C ALA A 101 5.10 -17.06 15.94
N VAL A 102 4.66 -17.64 14.83
CA VAL A 102 5.47 -17.81 13.61
C VAL A 102 5.49 -16.53 12.77
N THR A 103 4.39 -15.76 12.70
CA THR A 103 4.31 -14.50 11.96
C THR A 103 4.74 -13.28 12.77
N GLY A 104 5.11 -13.47 14.04
CA GLY A 104 5.67 -12.41 14.89
C GLY A 104 4.67 -11.30 15.25
N GLY A 105 3.39 -11.62 15.46
CA GLY A 105 2.35 -10.70 15.93
C GLY A 105 2.36 -9.36 15.20
N THR A 106 1.70 -9.25 14.07
CA THR A 106 1.65 -7.99 13.31
C THR A 106 0.79 -6.96 14.05
N MET A 107 1.03 -5.68 13.80
CA MET A 107 0.16 -4.58 14.24
C MET A 107 -1.30 -4.84 13.79
N PHE A 108 -1.49 -5.44 12.62
CA PHE A 108 -2.81 -5.78 12.11
C PHE A 108 -3.54 -6.80 12.99
N ASN A 109 -2.82 -7.83 13.47
CA ASN A 109 -3.38 -8.79 14.43
C ASN A 109 -3.78 -8.11 15.75
N SER A 110 -2.96 -7.17 16.24
CA SER A 110 -3.27 -6.40 17.46
C SER A 110 -4.52 -5.53 17.31
N LEU A 111 -4.82 -5.09 16.08
CA LEU A 111 -6.04 -4.35 15.74
C LEU A 111 -7.24 -5.28 15.42
N GLY A 112 -7.12 -6.60 15.62
CA GLY A 112 -8.21 -7.54 15.40
C GLY A 112 -8.36 -8.04 13.96
N PHE A 113 -7.38 -7.82 13.09
CA PHE A 113 -7.39 -8.37 11.74
C PHE A 113 -6.77 -9.77 11.68
N TYR A 114 -7.36 -10.64 10.90
CA TYR A 114 -6.70 -11.86 10.48
C TYR A 114 -5.73 -11.52 9.33
N TYR A 115 -4.43 -11.54 9.63
CA TYR A 115 -3.40 -11.15 8.68
C TYR A 115 -2.92 -12.34 7.86
N VAL A 116 -2.88 -12.17 6.53
CA VAL A 116 -2.39 -13.14 5.54
C VAL A 116 -1.35 -12.45 4.65
N GLY A 117 -0.15 -12.97 4.61
CA GLY A 117 0.90 -12.43 3.73
C GLY A 117 2.25 -12.23 4.42
N PRO A 118 3.20 -11.59 3.74
CA PRO A 118 3.10 -11.06 2.38
C PRO A 118 3.06 -12.16 1.29
N ILE A 119 2.31 -11.90 0.21
CA ILE A 119 2.10 -12.81 -0.93
C ILE A 119 2.56 -12.10 -2.20
N ASP A 120 3.12 -12.83 -3.15
CA ASP A 120 3.38 -12.29 -4.50
C ASP A 120 2.05 -12.01 -5.22
N GLY A 121 1.71 -10.72 -5.38
CA GLY A 121 0.47 -10.29 -6.03
C GLY A 121 0.46 -10.52 -7.55
N HIS A 122 1.59 -10.88 -8.16
CA HIS A 122 1.67 -11.25 -9.58
C HIS A 122 1.53 -12.77 -9.81
N ASP A 123 1.63 -13.58 -8.74
CA ASP A 123 1.35 -15.02 -8.82
C ASP A 123 -0.14 -15.30 -8.59
N LEU A 124 -0.93 -15.24 -9.68
CA LEU A 124 -2.36 -15.49 -9.64
C LEU A 124 -2.70 -16.94 -9.22
N SER A 125 -1.79 -17.89 -9.42
CA SER A 125 -1.99 -19.28 -9.04
C SER A 125 -2.07 -19.46 -7.53
N SER A 126 -1.32 -18.64 -6.78
CA SER A 126 -1.36 -18.58 -5.32
C SER A 126 -2.41 -17.60 -4.81
N LEU A 127 -2.57 -16.46 -5.47
CA LEU A 127 -3.45 -15.38 -4.99
C LEU A 127 -4.94 -15.74 -5.08
N VAL A 128 -5.39 -16.33 -6.21
CA VAL A 128 -6.82 -16.62 -6.42
C VAL A 128 -7.39 -17.59 -5.36
N PRO A 129 -6.73 -18.72 -5.04
CA PRO A 129 -7.18 -19.59 -3.96
C PRO A 129 -7.27 -18.88 -2.60
N ILE A 130 -6.32 -17.97 -2.29
CA ILE A 130 -6.33 -17.21 -1.03
C ILE A 130 -7.54 -16.27 -0.96
N LEU A 131 -7.86 -15.57 -2.06
CA LEU A 131 -9.04 -14.71 -2.14
C LEU A 131 -10.35 -15.50 -1.99
N ILE A 132 -10.44 -16.68 -2.62
CA ILE A 132 -11.58 -17.58 -2.48
C ILE A 132 -11.73 -18.02 -1.02
N ASN A 133 -10.64 -18.48 -0.39
CA ASN A 133 -10.65 -18.91 1.00
C ASN A 133 -11.03 -17.76 1.96
N ALA A 134 -10.55 -16.55 1.72
CA ALA A 134 -10.91 -15.37 2.52
C ALA A 134 -12.40 -15.03 2.37
N ARG A 135 -12.94 -15.11 1.15
CA ARG A 135 -14.37 -14.91 0.87
C ARG A 135 -15.25 -15.91 1.62
N ASP A 136 -14.89 -17.19 1.53
CA ASP A 136 -15.68 -18.31 2.03
C ASP A 136 -15.39 -18.64 3.51
N SER A 137 -14.43 -17.90 4.12
CA SER A 137 -14.07 -18.05 5.52
C SER A 137 -15.24 -17.72 6.46
N ASN A 138 -15.36 -18.53 7.51
CA ASN A 138 -16.26 -18.27 8.65
C ASN A 138 -15.60 -17.38 9.71
N HIS A 139 -14.45 -16.75 9.41
CA HIS A 139 -13.77 -15.86 10.35
C HIS A 139 -14.65 -14.66 10.73
N GLU A 140 -14.83 -14.46 12.03
CA GLU A 140 -15.51 -13.29 12.57
C GLU A 140 -14.54 -12.14 12.67
N GLY A 141 -14.67 -11.15 11.77
CA GLY A 141 -13.83 -9.97 11.77
C GLY A 141 -13.17 -9.69 10.42
N PRO A 142 -12.37 -8.63 10.34
CA PRO A 142 -11.71 -8.23 9.11
C PRO A 142 -10.51 -9.12 8.79
N ILE A 143 -10.29 -9.36 7.48
CA ILE A 143 -9.12 -10.10 6.96
C ILE A 143 -8.24 -9.11 6.21
N MET A 144 -6.95 -9.06 6.55
CA MET A 144 -5.94 -8.28 5.85
C MET A 144 -5.11 -9.21 4.96
N ILE A 145 -5.16 -9.00 3.65
CA ILE A 145 -4.32 -9.71 2.68
C ILE A 145 -3.24 -8.76 2.19
N HIS A 146 -1.99 -9.03 2.57
CA HIS A 146 -0.83 -8.21 2.19
C HIS A 146 -0.21 -8.75 0.91
N LEU A 147 -0.28 -7.99 -0.17
CA LEU A 147 0.28 -8.34 -1.47
C LEU A 147 1.54 -7.53 -1.73
N LYS A 148 2.61 -8.20 -2.13
CA LYS A 148 3.78 -7.56 -2.72
C LYS A 148 3.61 -7.51 -4.22
N THR A 149 3.62 -6.31 -4.79
CA THR A 149 3.51 -6.09 -6.22
C THR A 149 4.65 -5.21 -6.74
N GLN A 150 4.76 -5.08 -8.04
CA GLN A 150 5.70 -4.19 -8.71
C GLN A 150 4.91 -3.27 -9.63
N LYS A 151 5.03 -1.97 -9.44
CA LYS A 151 4.43 -0.98 -10.33
C LYS A 151 4.94 -1.13 -11.76
N GLY A 152 4.03 -1.10 -12.74
CA GLY A 152 4.40 -1.22 -14.16
C GLY A 152 4.79 -2.63 -14.63
N LYS A 153 4.64 -3.65 -13.78
CA LYS A 153 4.96 -5.05 -14.09
C LYS A 153 4.25 -5.52 -15.36
N GLY A 154 5.03 -6.17 -16.25
CA GLY A 154 4.53 -6.69 -17.53
C GLY A 154 4.70 -5.71 -18.70
N TYR A 155 5.12 -4.46 -18.46
CA TYR A 155 5.42 -3.49 -19.50
C TYR A 155 6.85 -2.96 -19.36
N THR A 156 7.74 -3.41 -20.22
CA THR A 156 9.20 -3.20 -20.12
C THR A 156 9.60 -1.72 -19.99
N TYR A 157 8.91 -0.83 -20.69
CA TYR A 157 9.19 0.62 -20.62
C TYR A 157 8.81 1.19 -19.25
N ALA A 158 7.69 0.75 -18.67
CA ALA A 158 7.29 1.16 -17.32
C ALA A 158 8.22 0.58 -16.25
N GLU A 159 8.64 -0.68 -16.38
CA GLU A 159 9.56 -1.32 -15.44
C GLU A 159 10.92 -0.61 -15.38
N LYS A 160 11.39 -0.05 -16.51
CA LYS A 160 12.66 0.68 -16.62
C LYS A 160 12.55 2.16 -16.27
N ALA A 161 11.36 2.75 -16.29
CA ALA A 161 11.16 4.15 -15.99
C ALA A 161 11.25 4.41 -14.48
N LYS A 162 11.86 5.55 -14.08
CA LYS A 162 12.00 5.93 -12.67
C LYS A 162 10.65 6.10 -11.95
N ASP A 163 9.65 6.57 -12.66
CA ASP A 163 8.29 6.78 -12.18
C ASP A 163 7.38 5.56 -12.40
N HIS A 164 7.91 4.49 -13.00
CA HIS A 164 7.16 3.29 -13.37
C HIS A 164 5.81 3.59 -13.99
N TYR A 165 5.73 4.66 -14.77
CA TYR A 165 4.51 5.19 -15.40
C TYR A 165 3.40 5.51 -14.39
N HIS A 166 3.77 6.02 -13.22
CA HIS A 166 2.81 6.48 -12.24
C HIS A 166 2.20 7.82 -12.69
N GLY A 167 0.93 7.81 -13.08
CA GLY A 167 0.24 9.02 -13.56
C GLY A 167 0.73 9.51 -14.93
N VAL A 168 0.91 8.59 -15.87
CA VAL A 168 1.41 8.88 -17.22
C VAL A 168 0.42 9.68 -18.08
N SER A 169 0.97 10.50 -18.99
CA SER A 169 0.24 11.06 -20.11
C SER A 169 -0.01 10.01 -21.19
N LYS A 170 -0.75 10.38 -22.26
CA LYS A 170 -0.91 9.51 -23.44
C LYS A 170 0.47 9.15 -23.98
N PHE A 171 0.69 7.87 -24.27
CA PHE A 171 1.97 7.36 -24.76
C PHE A 171 1.79 6.34 -25.91
N ASN A 172 2.85 6.14 -26.68
CA ASN A 172 2.90 5.09 -27.69
C ASN A 172 3.28 3.77 -27.01
N VAL A 173 2.44 2.73 -27.18
CA VAL A 173 2.63 1.43 -26.51
C VAL A 173 3.86 0.70 -27.04
N ASP A 174 4.21 0.84 -28.33
CA ASP A 174 5.33 0.12 -28.97
C ASP A 174 6.69 0.73 -28.59
N THR A 175 6.75 2.06 -28.41
CA THR A 175 8.00 2.78 -28.13
C THR A 175 8.15 3.24 -26.69
N GLY A 176 7.07 3.27 -25.92
CA GLY A 176 7.04 3.82 -24.58
C GLY A 176 7.11 5.36 -24.52
N GLU A 177 7.15 6.04 -25.66
CA GLU A 177 7.27 7.50 -25.69
C GLU A 177 6.01 8.19 -25.21
N GLN A 178 6.13 9.05 -24.22
CA GLN A 178 5.04 9.83 -23.66
C GLN A 178 4.84 11.14 -24.43
N ALA A 179 3.57 11.49 -24.69
CA ALA A 179 3.23 12.75 -25.32
C ALA A 179 3.66 13.92 -24.41
N LYS A 180 4.47 14.83 -24.97
CA LYS A 180 4.82 16.05 -24.26
C LYS A 180 3.61 17.00 -24.24
N SER A 181 3.37 17.66 -23.12
CA SER A 181 2.39 18.75 -23.03
C SER A 181 2.79 19.86 -24.00
N GLY A 182 1.96 20.13 -24.99
CA GLY A 182 2.22 21.14 -26.03
C GLY A 182 1.90 22.59 -25.64
N SER A 183 1.68 22.88 -24.35
CA SER A 183 1.36 24.23 -23.90
C SER A 183 2.62 25.08 -23.75
N ASN A 184 2.67 26.22 -24.46
CA ASN A 184 3.69 27.24 -24.29
C ASN A 184 3.44 28.14 -23.06
N LEU A 185 2.30 27.98 -22.39
CA LEU A 185 1.95 28.76 -21.21
C LEU A 185 2.50 28.05 -19.95
N PRO A 186 3.00 28.81 -18.97
CA PRO A 186 3.43 28.22 -17.70
C PRO A 186 2.22 27.64 -16.95
N SER A 187 2.40 26.45 -16.36
CA SER A 187 1.38 25.85 -15.49
C SER A 187 1.18 26.70 -14.22
N TYR A 188 0.00 26.63 -13.62
CA TYR A 188 -0.26 27.26 -12.32
C TYR A 188 0.76 26.85 -11.26
N THR A 189 1.12 25.58 -11.20
CA THR A 189 2.18 25.04 -10.32
C THR A 189 3.49 25.80 -10.48
N LYS A 190 3.93 26.03 -11.74
CA LYS A 190 5.18 26.74 -12.02
C LYS A 190 5.12 28.21 -11.64
N VAL A 191 3.99 28.86 -11.91
CA VAL A 191 3.76 30.27 -11.51
C VAL A 191 3.78 30.42 -10.00
N PHE A 192 3.07 29.53 -9.30
CA PHE A 192 3.03 29.50 -7.84
C PHE A 192 4.43 29.29 -7.25
N ALA A 193 5.14 28.22 -7.67
CA ALA A 193 6.45 27.89 -7.16
C ALA A 193 7.48 29.03 -7.34
N ASN A 194 7.53 29.62 -8.53
CA ASN A 194 8.44 30.74 -8.81
C ASN A 194 8.10 31.98 -7.97
N THR A 195 6.82 32.26 -7.76
CA THR A 195 6.37 33.35 -6.91
C THR A 195 6.74 33.10 -5.44
N LEU A 196 6.52 31.87 -4.95
CA LEU A 196 6.91 31.48 -3.60
C LEU A 196 8.42 31.61 -3.37
N VAL A 197 9.25 31.15 -4.32
CA VAL A 197 10.71 31.36 -4.30
C VAL A 197 11.08 32.83 -4.23
N LYS A 198 10.43 33.68 -5.05
CA LYS A 198 10.67 35.12 -5.05
C LYS A 198 10.41 35.77 -3.70
N HIS A 199 9.31 35.37 -3.04
CA HIS A 199 8.98 35.88 -1.71
C HIS A 199 9.93 35.32 -0.63
N ALA A 200 10.27 34.04 -0.68
CA ALA A 200 11.17 33.40 0.26
C ALA A 200 12.62 33.91 0.20
N LYS A 201 13.04 34.50 -0.92
CA LYS A 201 14.33 35.24 -1.02
C LYS A 201 14.32 36.51 -0.19
N ARG A 202 13.15 37.09 0.06
CA ARG A 202 12.99 38.37 0.82
C ARG A 202 12.64 38.10 2.30
N ASP A 203 12.01 36.95 2.57
CA ASP A 203 11.58 36.57 3.92
C ASP A 203 12.07 35.17 4.24
N SER A 204 12.99 35.07 5.18
CA SER A 204 13.57 33.80 5.63
C SER A 204 12.62 32.94 6.47
N LYS A 205 11.50 33.48 6.94
CA LYS A 205 10.47 32.78 7.71
C LYS A 205 9.55 31.90 6.86
N ILE A 206 9.54 32.11 5.52
CA ILE A 206 8.74 31.32 4.61
C ILE A 206 9.35 29.90 4.48
N VAL A 207 8.55 28.89 4.77
CA VAL A 207 8.86 27.48 4.62
C VAL A 207 7.85 26.82 3.67
N GLY A 208 8.26 25.77 2.97
CA GLY A 208 7.39 24.96 2.12
C GLY A 208 7.12 23.60 2.76
N ILE A 209 5.84 23.20 2.81
CA ILE A 209 5.42 21.88 3.31
C ILE A 209 4.58 21.21 2.22
N THR A 210 4.87 19.94 1.94
CA THR A 210 4.10 19.12 1.00
C THR A 210 3.90 17.72 1.60
N ALA A 211 2.91 17.00 1.10
CA ALA A 211 2.63 15.62 1.49
C ALA A 211 2.77 14.72 0.25
N ALA A 212 3.93 14.11 0.08
CA ALA A 212 4.31 13.19 -0.99
C ALA A 212 4.17 13.72 -2.45
N MET A 213 3.91 15.02 -2.65
CA MET A 213 3.60 15.58 -3.97
C MET A 213 4.49 16.80 -4.33
N PRO A 214 5.83 16.76 -4.16
CA PRO A 214 6.68 17.92 -4.40
C PRO A 214 6.60 18.43 -5.85
N GLY A 215 6.61 17.56 -6.85
CA GLY A 215 6.52 17.94 -8.26
C GLY A 215 5.15 18.50 -8.65
N GLY A 216 4.05 17.91 -8.14
CA GLY A 216 2.69 18.37 -8.41
C GLY A 216 2.36 19.72 -7.81
N THR A 217 2.96 20.05 -6.68
CA THR A 217 2.77 21.32 -5.95
C THR A 217 3.82 22.38 -6.29
N GLY A 218 4.92 22.01 -7.00
CA GLY A 218 6.06 22.90 -7.28
C GLY A 218 7.01 23.05 -6.08
N MET A 219 6.84 22.26 -5.02
CA MET A 219 7.76 22.27 -3.87
C MET A 219 9.13 21.69 -4.20
N ASP A 220 9.27 20.92 -5.28
CA ASP A 220 10.57 20.52 -5.83
C ASP A 220 11.40 21.72 -6.31
N ILE A 221 10.77 22.73 -6.91
CA ILE A 221 11.42 23.99 -7.32
C ILE A 221 11.83 24.79 -6.07
N PHE A 222 10.93 24.90 -5.09
CA PHE A 222 11.23 25.55 -3.82
C PHE A 222 12.36 24.85 -3.06
N GLY A 223 12.34 23.52 -2.97
CA GLY A 223 13.33 22.73 -2.26
C GLY A 223 14.72 22.76 -2.88
N LYS A 224 14.84 22.96 -4.22
CA LYS A 224 16.14 23.19 -4.87
C LYS A 224 16.80 24.49 -4.42
N GLU A 225 16.02 25.56 -4.25
CA GLU A 225 16.52 26.87 -3.81
C GLU A 225 16.72 26.90 -2.27
N PHE A 226 15.84 26.24 -1.51
CA PHE A 226 15.81 26.31 -0.05
C PHE A 226 15.70 24.91 0.59
N PRO A 227 16.72 24.06 0.45
CA PRO A 227 16.64 22.65 0.90
C PRO A 227 16.40 22.50 2.41
N LYS A 228 16.80 23.48 3.22
CA LYS A 228 16.59 23.48 4.69
C LYS A 228 15.23 24.05 5.13
N ARG A 229 14.43 24.53 4.17
CA ARG A 229 13.12 25.15 4.43
C ARG A 229 11.99 24.42 3.68
N MET A 230 12.27 23.30 3.06
CA MET A 230 11.28 22.44 2.40
C MET A 230 11.15 21.13 3.17
N TYR A 231 9.91 20.80 3.50
CA TYR A 231 9.57 19.60 4.28
C TYR A 231 8.54 18.77 3.50
N ASP A 232 8.83 17.49 3.34
CA ASP A 232 7.88 16.51 2.83
C ASP A 232 7.45 15.63 3.99
N VAL A 233 6.16 15.63 4.28
CA VAL A 233 5.60 14.90 5.43
C VAL A 233 4.93 13.57 5.04
N GLY A 234 4.95 13.21 3.73
CA GLY A 234 4.47 11.93 3.21
C GLY A 234 3.00 11.83 2.94
#